data_c469e17e0428dfa7d54df32feeb6cf5d
#
_entry.id   c469e17e0428dfa7d54df32feeb6cf5d
#
_cell.length_a   1.000
_cell.length_b   1.000
_cell.length_c   1.000
_cell.angle_alpha   90.00
_cell.angle_beta   90.00
_cell.angle_gamma   90.00
#
_symmetry.space_group_name_H-M   'P 1'
#
loop_
_entity.id
_entity.type
_entity.pdbx_description
1 polymer ?
#
loop_
_entity_poly.entity_id
_entity_poly.type
_entity_poly.pdbx_seq_one_letter_code
_entity_poly.pdbx_strand_id
1 'polypeptide(L)'
;MKTRLAFLLAISITLAGCGYKLGEVRPTAMRSVRSLAVPNFKNNTFESRIEVLFADTLVKKLQQDGTYRVVNTKQADAVLYCTIEKIERGALRSVQNNVLATSEYSLIVTARFEVVDEGTGRVLMQGQALGRTSFFSGNDLQTLERQGLSNAAIDLAENLTT
;
A
#
# COMPACT_ATOMS: atom_id res chain seq x y z
N MET A 1 -1.98 48.12 -29.91
CA MET A 1 -1.55 47.79 -28.53
C MET A 1 -2.66 47.08 -27.72
N LYS A 2 -3.88 47.54 -27.74
CA LYS A 2 -5.01 46.96 -26.95
C LYS A 2 -5.34 45.51 -27.31
N THR A 3 -5.28 45.09 -28.57
CA THR A 3 -5.55 43.72 -29.04
C THR A 3 -4.48 42.71 -28.60
N ARG A 4 -3.20 43.14 -28.57
CA ARG A 4 -2.11 42.25 -28.09
C ARG A 4 -2.18 42.04 -26.57
N LEU A 5 -2.60 43.03 -25.82
CA LEU A 5 -2.79 42.95 -24.38
C LEU A 5 -3.96 42.01 -24.03
N ALA A 6 -5.06 42.09 -24.78
CA ALA A 6 -6.21 41.20 -24.62
C ALA A 6 -5.86 39.72 -24.91
N PHE A 7 -5.00 39.46 -25.91
CA PHE A 7 -4.57 38.11 -26.27
C PHE A 7 -3.63 37.49 -25.19
N LEU A 8 -2.74 38.32 -24.63
CA LEU A 8 -1.88 37.88 -23.49
C LEU A 8 -2.71 37.58 -22.24
N LEU A 9 -3.73 38.37 -21.97
CA LEU A 9 -4.62 38.14 -20.82
C LEU A 9 -5.45 36.86 -21.00
N ALA A 10 -5.92 36.55 -22.20
CA ALA A 10 -6.66 35.33 -22.50
C ALA A 10 -5.78 34.07 -22.34
N ILE A 11 -4.51 34.11 -22.76
CA ILE A 11 -3.56 33.01 -22.59
C ILE A 11 -3.25 32.77 -21.10
N SER A 12 -3.17 33.84 -20.30
CA SER A 12 -2.89 33.74 -18.86
C SER A 12 -4.05 33.05 -18.08
N ILE A 13 -5.28 33.17 -18.53
CA ILE A 13 -6.45 32.56 -17.91
C ILE A 13 -6.55 31.06 -18.22
N THR A 14 -6.07 30.63 -19.40
CA THR A 14 -6.08 29.20 -19.78
C THR A 14 -5.03 28.35 -19.06
N LEU A 15 -3.97 28.96 -18.52
CA LEU A 15 -2.94 28.24 -17.73
C LEU A 15 -3.33 28.00 -16.26
N ALA A 16 -4.37 28.65 -15.74
CA ALA A 16 -4.85 28.50 -14.36
C ALA A 16 -5.74 27.26 -14.14
N GLY A 17 -6.04 26.49 -15.19
CA GLY A 17 -7.03 25.41 -15.19
C GLY A 17 -6.55 24.02 -14.77
N CYS A 18 -5.27 23.81 -14.38
CA CYS A 18 -4.86 22.54 -13.79
C CYS A 18 -5.22 22.48 -12.30
N GLY A 19 -6.49 22.34 -12.03
CA GLY A 19 -7.01 22.04 -10.70
C GLY A 19 -6.66 20.62 -10.27
N TYR A 20 -5.39 20.35 -9.95
CA TYR A 20 -5.03 19.18 -9.17
C TYR A 20 -5.64 19.36 -7.78
N LYS A 21 -6.80 18.74 -7.53
CA LYS A 21 -7.25 18.54 -6.16
C LYS A 21 -6.30 17.53 -5.51
N LEU A 22 -5.26 18.00 -4.86
CA LEU A 22 -4.62 17.30 -3.76
C LEU A 22 -5.64 17.22 -2.61
N GLY A 23 -6.63 16.34 -2.76
CA GLY A 23 -7.65 16.12 -1.74
C GLY A 23 -7.31 14.85 -1.00
N GLU A 24 -6.93 14.99 0.26
CA GLU A 24 -6.96 13.91 1.23
C GLU A 24 -8.36 13.27 1.21
N VAL A 25 -8.51 12.14 0.52
CA VAL A 25 -9.78 11.38 0.54
C VAL A 25 -9.76 10.51 1.78
N ARG A 26 -10.06 11.12 2.93
CA ARG A 26 -10.22 10.35 4.17
C ARG A 26 -11.58 9.67 4.18
N PRO A 27 -11.65 8.36 4.45
CA PRO A 27 -12.90 7.67 4.68
C PRO A 27 -13.72 8.39 5.78
N THR A 28 -15.04 8.40 5.65
CA THR A 28 -15.92 9.13 6.59
C THR A 28 -15.66 8.74 8.04
N ALA A 29 -15.39 7.45 8.31
CA ALA A 29 -15.08 6.93 9.64
C ALA A 29 -13.73 7.43 10.19
N MET A 30 -12.82 7.89 9.33
CA MET A 30 -11.47 8.33 9.67
C MET A 30 -11.30 9.86 9.67
N ARG A 31 -12.38 10.63 9.49
CA ARG A 31 -12.30 12.11 9.39
C ARG A 31 -11.72 12.79 10.63
N SER A 32 -11.94 12.25 11.81
CA SER A 32 -11.39 12.76 13.08
C SER A 32 -9.94 12.34 13.32
N VAL A 33 -9.45 11.30 12.65
CA VAL A 33 -8.11 10.75 12.81
C VAL A 33 -7.09 11.65 12.09
N ARG A 34 -6.09 12.11 12.81
CA ARG A 34 -4.96 12.90 12.28
C ARG A 34 -3.65 12.17 12.42
N SER A 35 -3.54 11.32 13.44
CA SER A 35 -2.37 10.53 13.72
C SER A 35 -2.71 9.05 13.77
N LEU A 36 -1.84 8.23 13.17
CA LEU A 36 -2.01 6.80 13.05
C LEU A 36 -0.76 6.08 13.56
N ALA A 37 -0.96 5.01 14.31
CA ALA A 37 0.13 4.10 14.66
C ALA A 37 -0.03 2.80 13.86
N VAL A 38 1.10 2.23 13.46
CA VAL A 38 1.16 0.94 12.78
C VAL A 38 2.15 0.07 13.55
N PRO A 39 1.67 -0.81 14.45
CA PRO A 39 2.51 -1.82 15.08
C PRO A 39 2.99 -2.85 14.05
N ASN A 40 3.96 -3.69 14.43
CA ASN A 40 4.33 -4.85 13.64
C ASN A 40 3.09 -5.70 13.33
N PHE A 41 3.00 -6.20 12.10
CA PHE A 41 1.91 -7.06 11.70
C PHE A 41 1.93 -8.36 12.51
N LYS A 42 0.78 -8.98 12.70
CA LYS A 42 0.70 -10.38 13.10
C LYS A 42 0.95 -11.25 11.87
N ASN A 43 1.67 -12.34 12.05
CA ASN A 43 1.99 -13.26 10.97
C ASN A 43 1.42 -14.64 11.29
N ASN A 44 0.42 -15.05 10.53
CA ASN A 44 -0.21 -16.37 10.62
C ASN A 44 0.32 -17.34 9.54
N THR A 45 1.43 -17.00 8.88
CA THR A 45 2.04 -17.82 7.84
C THR A 45 3.35 -18.46 8.33
N PHE A 46 3.90 -19.32 7.51
CA PHE A 46 5.20 -19.98 7.82
C PHE A 46 6.42 -19.13 7.38
N GLU A 47 6.20 -17.98 6.72
CA GLU A 47 7.29 -17.10 6.30
C GLU A 47 7.80 -16.27 7.47
N SER A 48 9.09 -16.39 7.74
CA SER A 48 9.70 -15.67 8.87
C SER A 48 9.99 -14.22 8.52
N ARG A 49 9.78 -13.32 9.48
CA ARG A 49 10.15 -11.89 9.45
C ARG A 49 9.41 -11.02 8.42
N ILE A 50 8.38 -11.55 7.77
CA ILE A 50 7.57 -10.74 6.84
C ILE A 50 6.72 -9.70 7.58
N GLU A 51 6.36 -9.94 8.83
CA GLU A 51 5.59 -9.02 9.67
C GLU A 51 6.28 -7.66 9.82
N VAL A 52 7.61 -7.65 9.92
CA VAL A 52 8.41 -6.41 10.00
C VAL A 52 8.51 -5.76 8.62
N LEU A 53 8.80 -6.54 7.58
CA LEU A 53 8.90 -6.03 6.20
C LEU A 53 7.62 -5.31 5.78
N PHE A 54 6.45 -5.92 6.03
CA PHE A 54 5.16 -5.35 5.62
C PHE A 54 4.80 -4.13 6.47
N ALA A 55 5.06 -4.15 7.79
CA ALA A 55 4.82 -3.01 8.65
C ALA A 55 5.68 -1.80 8.27
N ASP A 56 6.99 -2.01 8.07
CA ASP A 56 7.92 -0.94 7.66
C ASP A 56 7.57 -0.36 6.30
N THR A 57 7.14 -1.21 5.35
CA THR A 57 6.74 -0.77 4.02
C THR A 57 5.48 0.08 4.10
N LEU A 58 4.47 -0.33 4.89
CA LEU A 58 3.25 0.44 5.10
C LEU A 58 3.52 1.78 5.79
N VAL A 59 4.37 1.79 6.83
CA VAL A 59 4.77 3.02 7.52
C VAL A 59 5.41 4.01 6.53
N LYS A 60 6.35 3.54 5.69
CA LYS A 60 6.99 4.38 4.66
C LYS A 60 5.97 4.93 3.68
N LYS A 61 5.02 4.10 3.24
CA LYS A 61 3.97 4.52 2.30
C LYS A 61 3.06 5.58 2.92
N LEU A 62 2.59 5.39 4.16
CA LEU A 62 1.78 6.37 4.89
C LEU A 62 2.52 7.70 5.13
N GLN A 63 3.84 7.65 5.40
CA GLN A 63 4.66 8.85 5.54
C GLN A 63 4.83 9.60 4.21
N GLN A 64 4.92 8.88 3.09
CA GLN A 64 4.99 9.47 1.74
C GLN A 64 3.64 10.08 1.32
N ASP A 65 2.54 9.40 1.64
CA ASP A 65 1.19 9.88 1.38
C ASP A 65 0.87 11.16 2.17
N GLY A 66 1.30 11.25 3.43
CA GLY A 66 1.16 12.43 4.28
C GLY A 66 -0.26 12.71 4.80
N THR A 67 -1.25 11.89 4.47
CA THR A 67 -2.65 12.04 4.93
C THR A 67 -2.75 11.89 6.45
N TYR A 68 -1.96 10.98 7.03
CA TYR A 68 -1.89 10.74 8.47
C TYR A 68 -0.47 10.91 8.99
N ARG A 69 -0.33 11.56 10.15
CA ARG A 69 0.95 11.62 10.83
C ARG A 69 1.22 10.28 11.52
N VAL A 70 2.25 9.57 11.11
CA VAL A 70 2.65 8.30 11.74
C VAL A 70 3.36 8.58 13.06
N VAL A 71 2.85 7.99 14.15
CA VAL A 71 3.34 8.17 15.53
C VAL A 71 3.33 6.86 16.29
N ASN A 72 3.85 6.87 17.51
CA ASN A 72 3.76 5.71 18.42
C ASN A 72 2.31 5.48 18.88
N THR A 73 1.97 4.25 19.22
CA THR A 73 0.61 3.84 19.64
C THR A 73 0.03 4.74 20.73
N LYS A 74 0.81 5.08 21.76
CA LYS A 74 0.37 5.96 22.88
C LYS A 74 0.05 7.41 22.49
N GLN A 75 0.43 7.83 21.29
CA GLN A 75 0.26 9.21 20.80
C GLN A 75 -0.66 9.28 19.57
N ALA A 76 -1.19 8.13 19.16
CA ALA A 76 -2.03 8.01 17.99
C ALA A 76 -3.49 8.27 18.33
N ASP A 77 -4.23 8.87 17.40
CA ASP A 77 -5.69 8.95 17.47
C ASP A 77 -6.31 7.57 17.16
N ALA A 78 -5.67 6.81 16.28
CA ALA A 78 -6.09 5.46 15.94
C ALA A 78 -4.87 4.55 15.67
N VAL A 79 -5.09 3.25 15.79
CA VAL A 79 -4.08 2.22 15.55
C VAL A 79 -4.55 1.31 14.42
N LEU A 80 -3.70 1.11 13.42
CA LEU A 80 -3.93 0.18 12.32
C LEU A 80 -3.25 -1.15 12.63
N TYR A 81 -4.04 -2.12 13.02
CA TYR A 81 -3.58 -3.50 13.20
C TYR A 81 -3.73 -4.28 11.92
N CYS A 82 -2.69 -5.00 11.52
CA CYS A 82 -2.70 -5.87 10.36
C CYS A 82 -2.26 -7.29 10.73
N THR A 83 -2.88 -8.27 10.09
CA THR A 83 -2.53 -9.68 10.23
C THR A 83 -2.35 -10.29 8.85
N ILE A 84 -1.16 -10.79 8.54
CA ILE A 84 -0.90 -11.56 7.33
C ILE A 84 -1.53 -12.94 7.52
N GLU A 85 -2.55 -13.24 6.72
CA GLU A 85 -3.32 -14.47 6.87
C GLU A 85 -2.80 -15.58 5.97
N LYS A 86 -2.39 -15.22 4.73
CA LYS A 86 -2.09 -16.20 3.70
C LYS A 86 -1.08 -15.66 2.70
N ILE A 87 -0.23 -16.55 2.22
CA ILE A 87 0.65 -16.33 1.06
C ILE A 87 0.39 -17.46 0.06
N GLU A 88 -0.05 -17.09 -1.12
CA GLU A 88 -0.32 -18.00 -2.22
C GLU A 88 0.75 -17.84 -3.30
N ARG A 89 1.23 -18.96 -3.78
CA ARG A 89 2.17 -19.06 -4.88
C ARG A 89 1.54 -19.85 -6.00
N GLY A 90 1.62 -19.33 -7.21
CA GLY A 90 1.06 -19.99 -8.39
C GLY A 90 1.99 -19.90 -9.59
N ALA A 91 1.96 -20.89 -10.46
CA ALA A 91 2.62 -20.80 -11.75
C ALA A 91 1.78 -19.93 -12.69
N LEU A 92 2.38 -18.88 -13.28
CA LEU A 92 1.74 -18.01 -14.28
C LEU A 92 2.07 -18.45 -15.71
N ARG A 93 3.32 -18.84 -15.96
CA ARG A 93 3.78 -19.27 -17.29
C ARG A 93 4.67 -20.48 -17.20
N SER A 94 4.53 -21.36 -18.17
CA SER A 94 5.45 -22.46 -18.42
C SER A 94 6.60 -22.01 -19.33
N VAL A 95 7.72 -22.71 -19.27
CA VAL A 95 8.81 -22.54 -20.22
C VAL A 95 8.37 -22.98 -21.59
N GLN A 96 8.72 -22.24 -22.65
CA GLN A 96 8.40 -22.63 -24.02
C GLN A 96 8.97 -24.02 -24.32
N ASN A 97 8.12 -24.91 -24.86
CA ASN A 97 8.41 -26.33 -25.13
C ASN A 97 8.61 -27.23 -23.90
N ASN A 98 8.37 -26.73 -22.68
CA ASN A 98 8.37 -27.56 -21.47
C ASN A 98 7.27 -27.12 -20.50
N VAL A 99 6.10 -27.69 -20.63
CA VAL A 99 4.91 -27.37 -19.81
C VAL A 99 5.07 -27.73 -18.32
N LEU A 100 6.07 -28.55 -17.98
CA LEU A 100 6.37 -28.94 -16.60
C LEU A 100 7.32 -27.95 -15.92
N ALA A 101 7.97 -27.06 -16.67
CA ALA A 101 8.85 -26.03 -16.13
C ALA A 101 8.14 -24.67 -16.09
N THR A 102 8.11 -24.06 -14.93
CA THR A 102 7.51 -22.73 -14.73
C THR A 102 8.55 -21.65 -15.01
N SER A 103 8.22 -20.66 -15.83
CA SER A 103 9.06 -19.50 -16.13
C SER A 103 8.68 -18.25 -15.34
N GLU A 104 7.45 -18.15 -14.88
CA GLU A 104 6.94 -17.03 -14.09
C GLU A 104 6.02 -17.52 -12.98
N TYR A 105 6.23 -17.01 -11.77
CA TYR A 105 5.41 -17.29 -10.60
C TYR A 105 4.61 -16.08 -10.19
N SER A 106 3.37 -16.27 -9.75
CA SER A 106 2.58 -15.29 -9.03
C SER A 106 2.79 -15.45 -7.52
N LEU A 107 2.75 -14.34 -6.82
CA LEU A 107 2.76 -14.27 -5.37
C LEU A 107 1.62 -13.35 -4.93
N ILE A 108 0.72 -13.86 -4.08
CA ILE A 108 -0.40 -13.11 -3.52
C ILE A 108 -0.32 -13.23 -2.01
N VAL A 109 -0.27 -12.09 -1.35
CA VAL A 109 -0.31 -11.98 0.11
C VAL A 109 -1.65 -11.39 0.50
N THR A 110 -2.38 -12.08 1.38
CA THR A 110 -3.64 -11.61 1.95
C THR A 110 -3.41 -11.16 3.38
N ALA A 111 -3.77 -9.92 3.68
CA ALA A 111 -3.74 -9.37 5.02
C ALA A 111 -5.11 -8.87 5.43
N ARG A 112 -5.53 -9.17 6.66
CA ARG A 112 -6.67 -8.53 7.32
C ARG A 112 -6.18 -7.30 8.05
N PHE A 113 -6.95 -6.24 8.00
CA PHE A 113 -6.66 -5.02 8.73
C PHE A 113 -7.86 -4.54 9.58
N GLU A 114 -7.54 -3.85 10.65
CA GLU A 114 -8.48 -3.24 11.56
C GLU A 114 -7.91 -1.92 12.07
N VAL A 115 -8.67 -0.84 11.91
CA VAL A 115 -8.34 0.47 12.47
C VAL A 115 -9.18 0.69 13.71
N VAL A 116 -8.52 0.88 14.83
CA VAL A 116 -9.14 1.05 16.14
C VAL A 116 -8.85 2.44 16.67
N ASP A 117 -9.86 3.15 17.11
CA ASP A 117 -9.74 4.42 17.84
C ASP A 117 -9.06 4.16 19.19
N GLU A 118 -7.92 4.81 19.45
CA GLU A 118 -7.12 4.55 20.65
C GLU A 118 -7.82 5.02 21.93
N GLY A 119 -8.61 6.09 21.86
CA GLY A 119 -9.29 6.66 23.01
C GLY A 119 -10.53 5.86 23.44
N THR A 120 -11.26 5.29 22.49
CA THR A 120 -12.55 4.61 22.73
C THR A 120 -12.51 3.09 22.57
N GLY A 121 -11.46 2.56 21.93
CA GLY A 121 -11.36 1.15 21.57
C GLY A 121 -12.33 0.71 20.47
N ARG A 122 -13.03 1.65 19.81
CA ARG A 122 -14.00 1.34 18.77
C ARG A 122 -13.32 1.08 17.45
N VAL A 123 -13.75 0.04 16.75
CA VAL A 123 -13.32 -0.23 15.37
C VAL A 123 -13.92 0.82 14.45
N LEU A 124 -13.05 1.59 13.78
CA LEU A 124 -13.41 2.60 12.80
C LEU A 124 -13.55 2.02 11.40
N MET A 125 -12.67 1.10 11.05
CA MET A 125 -12.64 0.44 9.75
C MET A 125 -12.00 -0.94 9.88
N GLN A 126 -12.44 -1.89 9.08
CA GLN A 126 -11.83 -3.22 8.97
C GLN A 126 -12.03 -3.77 7.56
N GLY A 127 -11.15 -4.67 7.16
CA GLY A 127 -11.25 -5.29 5.84
C GLY A 127 -10.10 -6.22 5.54
N GLN A 128 -9.96 -6.55 4.27
CA GLN A 128 -8.83 -7.29 3.73
C GLN A 128 -8.15 -6.48 2.65
N ALA A 129 -6.82 -6.56 2.61
CA ALA A 129 -5.99 -6.02 1.57
C ALA A 129 -5.17 -7.14 0.93
N LEU A 130 -4.89 -7.01 -0.35
CA LEU A 130 -4.10 -7.96 -1.12
C LEU A 130 -2.85 -7.27 -1.64
N GLY A 131 -1.70 -7.93 -1.48
CA GLY A 131 -0.46 -7.55 -2.15
C GLY A 131 -0.15 -8.60 -3.23
N ARG A 132 -0.02 -8.16 -4.47
CA ARG A 132 0.23 -9.03 -5.63
C ARG A 132 1.53 -8.67 -6.32
N THR A 133 2.25 -9.68 -6.75
CA THR A 133 3.41 -9.52 -7.61
C THR A 133 3.62 -10.77 -8.46
N SER A 134 4.49 -10.67 -9.44
CA SER A 134 5.04 -11.84 -10.12
C SER A 134 6.58 -11.74 -10.16
N PHE A 135 7.22 -12.88 -10.31
CA PHE A 135 8.66 -12.97 -10.49
C PHE A 135 9.02 -14.13 -11.42
N PHE A 136 10.10 -13.96 -12.17
CA PHE A 136 10.55 -14.98 -13.12
C PHE A 136 11.39 -16.02 -12.39
N SER A 137 11.29 -17.28 -12.85
CA SER A 137 12.19 -18.34 -12.39
C SER A 137 13.62 -18.04 -12.86
N GLY A 138 14.58 -18.27 -11.99
CA GLY A 138 16.00 -18.07 -12.27
C GLY A 138 16.87 -19.02 -11.46
N ASN A 139 18.17 -18.86 -11.55
CA ASN A 139 19.13 -19.72 -10.87
C ASN A 139 19.07 -19.61 -9.33
N ASP A 140 18.52 -18.52 -8.81
CA ASP A 140 18.32 -18.30 -7.37
C ASP A 140 16.86 -17.93 -7.08
N LEU A 141 16.02 -18.95 -7.06
CA LEU A 141 14.59 -18.81 -6.80
C LEU A 141 14.30 -18.17 -5.42
N GLN A 142 15.12 -18.47 -4.42
CA GLN A 142 14.93 -17.95 -3.06
C GLN A 142 15.15 -16.43 -2.98
N THR A 143 16.17 -15.92 -3.65
CA THR A 143 16.41 -14.48 -3.74
C THR A 143 15.29 -13.78 -4.52
N LEU A 144 14.85 -14.35 -5.63
CA LEU A 144 13.75 -13.79 -6.43
C LEU A 144 12.42 -13.79 -5.66
N GLU A 145 12.15 -14.81 -4.89
CA GLU A 145 10.96 -14.87 -4.03
C GLU A 145 11.00 -13.81 -2.92
N ARG A 146 12.15 -13.56 -2.28
CA ARG A 146 12.31 -12.49 -1.30
C ARG A 146 12.07 -11.10 -1.91
N GLN A 147 12.53 -10.86 -3.12
CA GLN A 147 12.24 -9.64 -3.88
C GLN A 147 10.75 -9.56 -4.21
N GLY A 148 10.13 -10.67 -4.60
CA GLY A 148 8.69 -10.78 -4.80
C GLY A 148 7.91 -10.40 -3.53
N LEU A 149 8.28 -10.90 -2.36
CA LEU A 149 7.65 -10.53 -1.08
C LEU A 149 7.76 -9.02 -0.80
N SER A 150 8.91 -8.42 -1.11
CA SER A 150 9.10 -6.97 -0.98
C SER A 150 8.17 -6.18 -1.92
N ASN A 151 8.02 -6.61 -3.16
CA ASN A 151 7.11 -5.99 -4.12
C ASN A 151 5.63 -6.18 -3.72
N ALA A 152 5.26 -7.37 -3.22
CA ALA A 152 3.93 -7.62 -2.69
C ALA A 152 3.61 -6.75 -1.46
N ALA A 153 4.62 -6.44 -0.63
CA ALA A 153 4.46 -5.53 0.50
C ALA A 153 4.16 -4.09 0.03
N ILE A 154 4.81 -3.64 -1.04
CA ILE A 154 4.55 -2.33 -1.64
C ILE A 154 3.12 -2.26 -2.19
N ASP A 155 2.71 -3.26 -2.97
CA ASP A 155 1.35 -3.31 -3.54
C ASP A 155 0.29 -3.38 -2.44
N LEU A 156 0.51 -4.17 -1.38
CA LEU A 156 -0.39 -4.22 -0.22
C LEU A 156 -0.49 -2.87 0.49
N ALA A 157 0.64 -2.18 0.69
CA ALA A 157 0.66 -0.88 1.32
C ALA A 157 -0.07 0.17 0.46
N GLU A 158 0.05 0.12 -0.87
CA GLU A 158 -0.72 0.96 -1.79
C GLU A 158 -2.23 0.73 -1.65
N ASN A 159 -2.65 -0.54 -1.63
CA ASN A 159 -4.05 -0.92 -1.47
C ASN A 159 -4.65 -0.55 -0.09
N LEU A 160 -3.80 -0.39 0.93
CA LEU A 160 -4.23 0.07 2.26
C LEU A 160 -4.29 1.60 2.40
N THR A 161 -3.63 2.34 1.50
CA THR A 161 -3.56 3.81 1.56
C THR A 161 -4.48 4.50 0.55
N THR A 162 -5.14 3.76 -0.33
CA THR A 162 -6.10 4.26 -1.33
C THR A 162 -7.53 4.09 -0.87
#